data_360660ae38fbaf65acf2407c3d1222c9
#
_entry.id   360660ae38fbaf65acf2407c3d1222c9
#
_cell.length_a   1.000
_cell.length_b   1.000
_cell.length_c   1.000
_cell.angle_alpha   90.00
_cell.angle_beta   90.00
_cell.angle_gamma   90.00
#
_symmetry.space_group_name_H-M   'P 1'
#
loop_
_entity.id
_entity.type
_entity.pdbx_description
1 polymer ?
#
loop_
_entity_poly.entity_id
_entity_poly.type
_entity_poly.pdbx_seq_one_letter_code
_entity_poly.pdbx_strand_id
1 'polypeptide(L)'
;MLDWLIRGAQVLDGTGADAFPADVGIKDGTIAAVGRLTDVDAAHVLDAQGRTLTPGFLDIHRHTDAALFRPNFGRAELAQGLTTLVGGNCGMSLAPLAGAHAPAVRSYLAPITGAFGDELCFASLADYFAAAERTPQLVNNAMLAGMGTLRALVAGFDDAPLTDGQYRELHRLVERSLADGAVGVSLGLGYAPECFYSTEGLIRALEPLRGGRLPITVHMRQEGDGVVDALREMLTVARELRCPVEISHLKGIGRANWGRAVPEMLRLLENARAEGLDVACDVYPYSAGSTQLIHVLPPEFQKGGLDALTAALRDPGSRAAMRGRMETGSDFENITHLVGFENVVPISLHTEEYKPFEGKSLAEIADMLGKDPYDALFDLLAAERCEAGMIDFIAAEEDIEAILRAPFSVPISDATYPVEGLCHPRVYGSAARFLAHYVRERGILTLPQAVHKLTMQSADRLGLSRKGRIAVGADADLCLFSPENIRENGAYTAPRQLASGMDAVFVAGVPEIMDGQFTGETRGRVLRAH
;
A
#
# COMPACT_ATOMS: atom_id res chain seq x y z
N MET A 1 37.19 -12.08 -8.33
CA MET A 1 36.18 -12.86 -9.05
C MET A 1 34.80 -12.37 -8.58
N LEU A 2 33.94 -11.95 -9.50
CA LEU A 2 32.56 -11.59 -9.24
C LEU A 2 31.72 -12.85 -9.00
N ASP A 3 30.57 -12.69 -8.32
CA ASP A 3 29.58 -13.77 -8.23
C ASP A 3 28.76 -13.85 -9.53
N TRP A 4 28.30 -12.68 -10.01
CA TRP A 4 27.63 -12.54 -11.29
C TRP A 4 28.21 -11.40 -12.12
N LEU A 5 28.21 -11.59 -13.43
CA LEU A 5 28.48 -10.56 -14.43
C LEU A 5 27.33 -10.53 -15.43
N ILE A 6 26.55 -9.43 -15.43
CA ILE A 6 25.49 -9.18 -16.41
C ILE A 6 26.12 -8.35 -17.53
N ARG A 7 26.21 -8.90 -18.75
CA ARG A 7 26.89 -8.31 -19.90
C ARG A 7 25.90 -7.71 -20.90
N GLY A 8 26.30 -6.59 -21.51
CA GLY A 8 25.63 -6.02 -22.68
C GLY A 8 24.22 -5.54 -22.42
N ALA A 9 23.94 -5.01 -21.23
CA ALA A 9 22.63 -4.46 -20.88
C ALA A 9 22.48 -3.00 -21.35
N GLN A 10 21.23 -2.59 -21.59
CA GLN A 10 20.82 -1.18 -21.61
C GLN A 10 20.41 -0.81 -20.18
N VAL A 11 21.30 -0.13 -19.47
CA VAL A 11 21.13 0.18 -18.05
C VAL A 11 20.32 1.46 -17.87
N LEU A 12 19.21 1.35 -17.13
CA LEU A 12 18.50 2.47 -16.51
C LEU A 12 18.84 2.45 -15.02
N ASP A 13 19.68 3.36 -14.57
CA ASP A 13 20.30 3.29 -13.25
C ASP A 13 19.41 3.73 -12.06
N GLY A 14 18.18 4.14 -12.35
CA GLY A 14 17.20 4.64 -11.37
C GLY A 14 17.18 6.16 -11.24
N THR A 15 18.11 6.90 -11.84
CA THR A 15 18.17 8.38 -11.73
C THR A 15 17.13 9.11 -12.60
N GLY A 16 16.50 8.41 -13.54
CA GLY A 16 15.62 9.01 -14.56
C GLY A 16 16.37 9.49 -15.81
N ALA A 17 17.70 9.30 -15.87
CA ALA A 17 18.50 9.55 -17.07
C ALA A 17 18.25 8.48 -18.15
N ASP A 18 18.59 8.81 -19.39
CA ASP A 18 18.48 7.88 -20.52
C ASP A 18 19.32 6.61 -20.32
N ALA A 19 18.87 5.52 -20.95
CA ALA A 19 19.58 4.24 -20.89
C ALA A 19 20.97 4.36 -21.54
N PHE A 20 21.93 3.65 -20.95
CA PHE A 20 23.29 3.56 -21.46
C PHE A 20 23.76 2.09 -21.50
N PRO A 21 24.59 1.72 -22.50
CA PRO A 21 25.13 0.36 -22.59
C PRO A 21 26.20 0.14 -21.51
N ALA A 22 26.03 -0.90 -20.69
CA ALA A 22 27.03 -1.28 -19.69
C ALA A 22 26.92 -2.75 -19.29
N ASP A 23 28.00 -3.24 -18.69
CA ASP A 23 28.04 -4.47 -17.90
C ASP A 23 27.87 -4.12 -16.43
N VAL A 24 27.29 -5.02 -15.63
CA VAL A 24 27.12 -4.86 -14.18
C VAL A 24 27.72 -6.08 -13.48
N GLY A 25 28.70 -5.84 -12.62
CA GLY A 25 29.34 -6.86 -11.79
C GLY A 25 28.77 -6.89 -10.38
N ILE A 26 28.40 -8.07 -9.91
CA ILE A 26 27.82 -8.31 -8.57
C ILE A 26 28.81 -9.10 -7.74
N LYS A 27 29.00 -8.69 -6.48
CA LYS A 27 29.80 -9.37 -5.49
C LYS A 27 29.20 -9.25 -4.10
N ASP A 28 29.06 -10.37 -3.40
CA ASP A 28 28.56 -10.43 -2.01
C ASP A 28 27.22 -9.65 -1.82
N GLY A 29 26.29 -9.81 -2.78
CA GLY A 29 24.98 -9.19 -2.76
C GLY A 29 24.93 -7.69 -3.09
N THR A 30 26.06 -7.10 -3.52
CA THR A 30 26.16 -5.69 -3.86
C THR A 30 26.68 -5.49 -5.29
N ILE A 31 26.38 -4.33 -5.87
CA ILE A 31 26.95 -3.92 -7.16
C ILE A 31 28.42 -3.53 -6.94
N ALA A 32 29.33 -4.31 -7.50
CA ALA A 32 30.77 -4.12 -7.35
C ALA A 32 31.37 -3.25 -8.47
N ALA A 33 30.78 -3.30 -9.67
CA ALA A 33 31.27 -2.54 -10.82
C ALA A 33 30.14 -2.28 -11.82
N VAL A 34 30.21 -1.13 -12.51
CA VAL A 34 29.31 -0.74 -13.61
C VAL A 34 30.17 -0.11 -14.71
N GLY A 35 30.00 -0.55 -15.95
CA GLY A 35 30.75 -0.04 -17.10
C GLY A 35 31.14 -1.16 -18.06
N ARG A 36 32.16 -0.93 -18.88
CA ARG A 36 32.69 -1.98 -19.77
C ARG A 36 33.64 -2.89 -19.01
N LEU A 37 33.19 -4.10 -18.70
CA LEU A 37 33.92 -5.08 -17.88
C LEU A 37 34.54 -6.19 -18.76
N THR A 38 35.57 -5.83 -19.56
CA THR A 38 36.39 -6.82 -20.28
C THR A 38 37.36 -7.44 -19.31
N ASP A 39 37.68 -8.71 -19.49
CA ASP A 39 38.71 -9.45 -18.71
C ASP A 39 38.42 -9.53 -17.19
N VAL A 40 37.16 -9.51 -16.80
CA VAL A 40 36.73 -9.69 -15.40
C VAL A 40 36.21 -11.09 -15.20
N ASP A 41 36.79 -11.82 -14.25
CA ASP A 41 36.36 -13.16 -13.87
C ASP A 41 35.08 -13.11 -13.03
N ALA A 42 34.09 -13.93 -13.40
CA ALA A 42 32.87 -14.13 -12.66
C ALA A 42 32.50 -15.62 -12.56
N ALA A 43 31.88 -16.01 -11.45
CA ALA A 43 31.37 -17.38 -11.29
C ALA A 43 30.24 -17.68 -12.26
N HIS A 44 29.39 -16.68 -12.51
CA HIS A 44 28.26 -16.78 -13.44
C HIS A 44 28.24 -15.56 -14.36
N VAL A 45 27.86 -15.78 -15.62
CA VAL A 45 27.69 -14.72 -16.62
C VAL A 45 26.28 -14.82 -17.21
N LEU A 46 25.54 -13.70 -17.18
CA LEU A 46 24.26 -13.52 -17.83
C LEU A 46 24.42 -12.56 -19.00
N ASP A 47 24.15 -13.03 -20.22
CA ASP A 47 24.12 -12.19 -21.41
C ASP A 47 22.76 -11.46 -21.49
N ALA A 48 22.78 -10.17 -21.29
CA ALA A 48 21.58 -9.34 -21.36
C ALA A 48 21.08 -9.12 -22.79
N GLN A 49 21.90 -9.34 -23.83
CA GLN A 49 21.51 -9.22 -25.24
C GLN A 49 20.85 -7.88 -25.59
N GLY A 50 21.28 -6.80 -24.97
CA GLY A 50 20.72 -5.46 -25.18
C GLY A 50 19.38 -5.20 -24.48
N ARG A 51 18.87 -6.15 -23.65
CA ARG A 51 17.67 -5.94 -22.83
C ARG A 51 17.88 -4.88 -21.78
N THR A 52 16.78 -4.34 -21.28
CA THR A 52 16.78 -3.31 -20.23
C THR A 52 17.11 -3.91 -18.87
N LEU A 53 18.13 -3.36 -18.20
CA LEU A 53 18.48 -3.67 -16.83
C LEU A 53 18.19 -2.46 -15.94
N THR A 54 17.39 -2.68 -14.90
CA THR A 54 17.00 -1.64 -13.93
C THR A 54 17.32 -2.08 -12.52
N PRO A 55 17.33 -1.16 -11.52
CA PRO A 55 17.17 -1.57 -10.14
C PRO A 55 15.88 -2.37 -9.97
N GLY A 56 15.82 -3.24 -8.98
CA GLY A 56 14.58 -3.88 -8.55
C GLY A 56 13.55 -2.83 -8.11
N PHE A 57 12.29 -3.02 -8.47
CA PHE A 57 11.22 -2.08 -8.18
C PHE A 57 10.83 -2.10 -6.70
N LEU A 58 10.39 -0.95 -6.20
CA LEU A 58 9.89 -0.76 -4.85
C LEU A 58 8.40 -0.43 -4.89
N ASP A 59 7.65 -1.04 -3.98
CA ASP A 59 6.28 -0.66 -3.69
C ASP A 59 6.20 -0.19 -2.23
N ILE A 60 6.04 1.11 -2.05
CA ILE A 60 6.08 1.73 -0.72
C ILE A 60 4.74 1.70 0.01
N HIS A 61 3.70 1.14 -0.63
CA HIS A 61 2.37 1.09 -0.07
C HIS A 61 1.69 -0.25 -0.34
N ARG A 62 1.83 -1.19 0.61
CA ARG A 62 1.15 -2.49 0.62
C ARG A 62 0.76 -2.89 2.04
N HIS A 63 -0.15 -3.86 2.16
CA HIS A 63 -0.58 -4.44 3.44
C HIS A 63 -0.02 -5.85 3.61
N THR A 64 1.32 -5.97 3.55
CA THR A 64 2.03 -7.27 3.52
C THR A 64 2.09 -7.98 4.86
N ASP A 65 1.75 -7.32 5.91
CA ASP A 65 1.98 -7.60 7.32
C ASP A 65 1.87 -9.09 7.72
N ALA A 66 0.67 -9.69 7.59
CA ALA A 66 0.45 -11.10 7.86
C ALA A 66 0.77 -11.98 6.63
N ALA A 67 0.62 -11.43 5.42
CA ALA A 67 0.84 -12.18 4.18
C ALA A 67 2.30 -12.61 4.02
N LEU A 68 3.25 -11.86 4.57
CA LEU A 68 4.68 -12.18 4.59
C LEU A 68 4.97 -13.60 5.11
N PHE A 69 4.19 -14.07 6.08
CA PHE A 69 4.38 -15.38 6.70
C PHE A 69 3.71 -16.54 5.93
N ARG A 70 3.01 -16.23 4.83
CA ARG A 70 2.34 -17.25 4.01
C ARG A 70 3.30 -17.93 3.05
N PRO A 71 3.09 -19.23 2.76
CA PRO A 71 3.86 -19.94 1.74
C PRO A 71 3.79 -19.22 0.38
N ASN A 72 4.92 -19.13 -0.31
CA ASN A 72 5.05 -18.52 -1.63
C ASN A 72 4.73 -17.01 -1.71
N PHE A 73 4.62 -16.31 -0.57
CA PHE A 73 4.55 -14.84 -0.58
C PHE A 73 5.80 -14.28 -1.30
N GLY A 74 5.60 -13.25 -2.09
CA GLY A 74 6.67 -12.64 -2.90
C GLY A 74 6.67 -13.08 -4.37
N ARG A 75 6.00 -14.19 -4.74
CA ARG A 75 5.98 -14.64 -6.16
C ARG A 75 5.22 -13.67 -7.06
N ALA A 76 4.09 -13.15 -6.60
CA ALA A 76 3.31 -12.16 -7.35
C ALA A 76 4.07 -10.84 -7.51
N GLU A 77 4.84 -10.50 -6.51
CA GLU A 77 5.68 -9.31 -6.43
C GLU A 77 6.88 -9.43 -7.39
N LEU A 78 7.65 -10.51 -7.28
CA LEU A 78 8.80 -10.76 -8.18
C LEU A 78 8.40 -10.84 -9.65
N ALA A 79 7.24 -11.45 -9.96
CA ALA A 79 6.73 -11.53 -11.33
C ALA A 79 6.47 -10.13 -11.95
N GLN A 80 6.31 -9.10 -11.13
CA GLN A 80 6.19 -7.70 -11.52
C GLN A 80 7.52 -6.93 -11.45
N GLY A 81 8.61 -7.56 -11.01
CA GLY A 81 9.90 -6.91 -10.76
C GLY A 81 10.00 -6.20 -9.40
N LEU A 82 9.02 -6.35 -8.51
CA LEU A 82 9.05 -5.78 -7.17
C LEU A 82 9.99 -6.62 -6.28
N THR A 83 11.05 -6.00 -5.82
CA THR A 83 12.06 -6.63 -4.94
C THR A 83 12.02 -6.09 -3.52
N THR A 84 11.33 -4.98 -3.29
CA THR A 84 11.20 -4.34 -1.98
C THR A 84 9.79 -3.84 -1.76
N LEU A 85 9.22 -4.18 -0.59
CA LEU A 85 7.85 -3.86 -0.21
C LEU A 85 7.83 -3.14 1.13
N VAL A 86 6.82 -2.30 1.34
CA VAL A 86 6.59 -1.62 2.63
C VAL A 86 5.18 -1.93 3.11
N GLY A 87 5.09 -2.56 4.28
CA GLY A 87 3.84 -2.85 4.98
C GLY A 87 3.53 -1.85 6.08
N GLY A 88 2.43 -2.07 6.80
CA GLY A 88 1.99 -1.21 7.90
C GLY A 88 1.37 0.10 7.47
N ASN A 89 0.81 0.20 6.26
CA ASN A 89 0.19 1.40 5.69
C ASN A 89 -1.21 1.69 6.26
N CYS A 90 -1.76 2.87 5.96
CA CYS A 90 -3.11 3.32 6.31
C CYS A 90 -3.46 3.20 7.80
N GLY A 91 -2.50 3.41 8.69
CA GLY A 91 -2.69 3.28 10.14
C GLY A 91 -2.79 1.83 10.62
N MET A 92 -2.67 0.85 9.72
CA MET A 92 -2.91 -0.57 9.97
C MET A 92 -1.59 -1.35 9.96
N SER A 93 -1.04 -1.67 11.13
CA SER A 93 0.16 -2.51 11.24
C SER A 93 -0.09 -3.72 12.15
N LEU A 94 0.49 -4.87 11.79
CA LEU A 94 0.39 -6.09 12.58
C LEU A 94 1.17 -6.04 13.91
N ALA A 95 2.13 -5.13 14.02
CA ALA A 95 2.96 -5.00 15.21
C ALA A 95 3.16 -3.53 15.60
N PRO A 96 3.18 -3.23 16.92
CA PRO A 96 2.92 -4.16 18.03
C PRO A 96 1.43 -4.58 18.10
N LEU A 97 1.16 -5.79 18.62
CA LEU A 97 -0.18 -6.30 18.81
C LEU A 97 -0.23 -7.07 20.15
N ALA A 98 -0.35 -6.32 21.25
CA ALA A 98 -0.38 -6.88 22.60
C ALA A 98 -1.26 -6.03 23.52
N GLY A 99 -1.75 -6.63 24.62
CA GLY A 99 -2.58 -5.95 25.62
C GLY A 99 -4.07 -6.25 25.47
N ALA A 100 -4.89 -5.54 26.25
CA ALA A 100 -6.32 -5.84 26.39
C ALA A 100 -7.11 -5.66 25.09
N HIS A 101 -6.71 -4.73 24.25
CA HIS A 101 -7.40 -4.41 22.98
C HIS A 101 -6.89 -5.23 21.77
N ALA A 102 -5.80 -6.00 21.91
CA ALA A 102 -5.19 -6.75 20.81
C ALA A 102 -6.17 -7.68 20.07
N PRO A 103 -7.10 -8.42 20.73
CA PRO A 103 -8.07 -9.26 20.01
C PRO A 103 -8.99 -8.46 19.08
N ALA A 104 -9.47 -7.29 19.51
CA ALA A 104 -10.34 -6.42 18.69
C ALA A 104 -9.56 -5.82 17.51
N VAL A 105 -8.31 -5.40 17.73
CA VAL A 105 -7.43 -4.90 16.66
C VAL A 105 -7.14 -6.00 15.65
N ARG A 106 -6.87 -7.24 16.08
CA ARG A 106 -6.66 -8.38 15.19
C ARG A 106 -7.84 -8.60 14.24
N SER A 107 -9.06 -8.67 14.79
CA SER A 107 -10.27 -8.84 13.96
C SER A 107 -10.44 -7.68 12.97
N TYR A 108 -10.15 -6.46 13.42
CA TYR A 108 -10.22 -5.27 12.57
C TYR A 108 -9.22 -5.28 11.41
N LEU A 109 -8.02 -5.82 11.61
CA LEU A 109 -6.98 -5.90 10.57
C LEU A 109 -7.25 -7.01 9.54
N ALA A 110 -7.97 -8.08 9.93
CA ALA A 110 -8.11 -9.30 9.12
C ALA A 110 -8.61 -9.09 7.68
N PRO A 111 -9.58 -8.22 7.38
CA PRO A 111 -10.03 -7.98 6.00
C PRO A 111 -8.96 -7.40 5.07
N ILE A 112 -7.97 -6.71 5.62
CA ILE A 112 -6.91 -6.01 4.87
C ILE A 112 -5.64 -6.86 4.77
N THR A 113 -5.11 -7.33 5.91
CA THR A 113 -3.87 -8.09 5.97
C THR A 113 -4.10 -9.59 5.72
N GLY A 114 -5.37 -10.02 5.71
CA GLY A 114 -5.82 -11.40 5.76
C GLY A 114 -5.84 -11.94 7.19
N ALA A 115 -6.76 -12.88 7.46
CA ALA A 115 -6.90 -13.51 8.76
C ALA A 115 -5.60 -14.22 9.21
N PHE A 116 -5.29 -14.11 10.50
CA PHE A 116 -4.09 -14.71 11.11
C PHE A 116 -4.39 -15.14 12.57
N GLY A 117 -3.62 -16.10 13.06
CA GLY A 117 -3.75 -16.64 14.41
C GLY A 117 -2.88 -15.91 15.45
N ASP A 118 -2.91 -16.44 16.67
CA ASP A 118 -2.16 -15.89 17.81
C ASP A 118 -0.63 -15.94 17.61
N GLU A 119 -0.15 -16.83 16.73
CA GLU A 119 1.26 -16.97 16.38
C GLU A 119 1.85 -15.73 15.70
N LEU A 120 1.01 -14.87 15.12
CA LEU A 120 1.42 -13.60 14.53
C LEU A 120 1.07 -12.37 15.40
N CYS A 121 0.75 -12.57 16.67
CA CYS A 121 0.55 -11.48 17.64
C CYS A 121 1.90 -11.11 18.30
N PHE A 122 2.53 -10.06 17.79
CA PHE A 122 3.86 -9.62 18.23
C PHE A 122 3.77 -8.48 19.25
N ALA A 123 4.50 -8.58 20.36
CA ALA A 123 4.48 -7.55 21.41
C ALA A 123 5.25 -6.28 21.03
N SER A 124 6.09 -6.36 20.00
CA SER A 124 6.87 -5.22 19.47
C SER A 124 7.13 -5.40 17.98
N LEU A 125 7.55 -4.33 17.32
CA LEU A 125 8.01 -4.40 15.93
C LEU A 125 9.33 -5.19 15.83
N ALA A 126 10.19 -5.13 16.85
CA ALA A 126 11.39 -5.97 16.92
C ALA A 126 11.06 -7.48 16.91
N ASP A 127 10.01 -7.90 17.64
CA ASP A 127 9.56 -9.30 17.65
C ASP A 127 9.03 -9.73 16.25
N TYR A 128 8.27 -8.85 15.60
CA TYR A 128 7.82 -9.05 14.22
C TYR A 128 9.01 -9.23 13.27
N PHE A 129 9.98 -8.32 13.30
CA PHE A 129 11.17 -8.40 12.48
C PHE A 129 11.98 -9.66 12.74
N ALA A 130 12.14 -10.04 14.01
CA ALA A 130 12.83 -11.28 14.36
C ALA A 130 12.12 -12.53 13.84
N ALA A 131 10.77 -12.53 13.79
CA ALA A 131 10.00 -13.60 13.17
C ALA A 131 10.14 -13.58 11.63
N ALA A 132 10.05 -12.41 11.03
CA ALA A 132 10.22 -12.21 9.58
C ALA A 132 11.60 -12.66 9.09
N GLU A 133 12.68 -12.39 9.84
CA GLU A 133 14.05 -12.84 9.53
C GLU A 133 14.23 -14.36 9.58
N ARG A 134 13.38 -15.06 10.34
CA ARG A 134 13.38 -16.54 10.37
C ARG A 134 12.52 -17.17 9.28
N THR A 135 11.71 -16.36 8.60
CA THR A 135 10.84 -16.81 7.51
C THR A 135 11.58 -16.66 6.18
N PRO A 136 11.66 -17.71 5.34
CA PRO A 136 12.22 -17.56 4.00
C PRO A 136 11.47 -16.50 3.20
N GLN A 137 12.17 -15.48 2.71
CA GLN A 137 11.58 -14.35 2.00
C GLN A 137 12.10 -14.26 0.57
N LEU A 138 11.17 -14.10 -0.38
CA LEU A 138 11.49 -13.86 -1.79
C LEU A 138 11.84 -12.40 -2.08
N VAL A 139 11.31 -11.46 -1.28
CA VAL A 139 11.46 -10.01 -1.47
C VAL A 139 11.87 -9.33 -0.16
N ASN A 140 12.49 -8.16 -0.26
CA ASN A 140 12.81 -7.36 0.92
C ASN A 140 11.54 -6.72 1.49
N ASN A 141 11.46 -6.61 2.81
CA ASN A 141 10.32 -6.04 3.51
C ASN A 141 10.75 -4.98 4.52
N ALA A 142 10.09 -3.84 4.50
CA ALA A 142 10.14 -2.79 5.52
C ALA A 142 8.74 -2.57 6.10
N MET A 143 8.66 -1.95 7.29
CA MET A 143 7.39 -1.71 7.98
C MET A 143 7.29 -0.27 8.45
N LEU A 144 6.08 0.29 8.31
CA LEU A 144 5.63 1.49 9.01
C LEU A 144 4.96 1.10 10.32
N ALA A 145 4.99 1.98 11.30
CA ALA A 145 4.19 1.84 12.51
C ALA A 145 2.80 2.45 12.27
N GLY A 146 1.76 1.63 12.27
CA GLY A 146 0.37 2.07 12.02
C GLY A 146 -0.23 2.77 13.23
N MET A 147 -0.50 4.05 13.13
CA MET A 147 -1.03 4.87 14.23
C MET A 147 -2.44 4.44 14.65
N GLY A 148 -3.27 3.92 13.73
CA GLY A 148 -4.57 3.35 14.03
C GLY A 148 -4.47 2.13 14.94
N THR A 149 -3.55 1.20 14.63
CA THR A 149 -3.21 0.08 15.51
C THR A 149 -2.75 0.58 16.88
N LEU A 150 -1.80 1.52 16.93
CA LEU A 150 -1.27 2.03 18.20
C LEU A 150 -2.34 2.75 19.03
N ARG A 151 -3.19 3.58 18.40
CA ARG A 151 -4.31 4.24 19.07
C ARG A 151 -5.32 3.23 19.61
N ALA A 152 -5.69 2.24 18.81
CA ALA A 152 -6.63 1.21 19.22
C ALA A 152 -6.09 0.36 20.38
N LEU A 153 -4.79 0.07 20.44
CA LEU A 153 -4.18 -0.63 21.57
C LEU A 153 -4.24 0.18 22.87
N VAL A 154 -4.13 1.52 22.78
CA VAL A 154 -4.13 2.43 23.94
C VAL A 154 -5.55 2.74 24.43
N ALA A 155 -6.53 2.92 23.53
CA ALA A 155 -7.84 3.44 23.85
C ALA A 155 -9.02 2.62 23.28
N GLY A 156 -8.76 1.50 22.59
CA GLY A 156 -9.80 0.78 21.86
C GLY A 156 -10.34 1.60 20.68
N PHE A 157 -11.56 1.28 20.29
CA PHE A 157 -12.28 1.97 19.19
C PHE A 157 -13.21 3.07 19.71
N ASP A 158 -12.85 3.72 20.82
CA ASP A 158 -13.63 4.82 21.40
C ASP A 158 -13.40 6.13 20.62
N ASP A 159 -14.47 6.95 20.52
CA ASP A 159 -14.44 8.27 19.88
C ASP A 159 -14.01 9.41 20.85
N ALA A 160 -13.86 9.12 22.14
CA ALA A 160 -13.42 10.12 23.11
C ALA A 160 -12.00 10.62 22.80
N PRO A 161 -11.72 11.93 23.02
CA PRO A 161 -10.37 12.45 22.94
C PRO A 161 -9.44 11.70 23.90
N LEU A 162 -8.21 11.42 23.45
CA LEU A 162 -7.21 10.76 24.30
C LEU A 162 -6.87 11.62 25.52
N THR A 163 -6.75 10.98 26.67
CA THR A 163 -6.23 11.61 27.89
C THR A 163 -4.72 11.81 27.80
N ASP A 164 -4.16 12.66 28.67
CA ASP A 164 -2.70 12.87 28.76
C ASP A 164 -1.92 11.57 29.03
N GLY A 165 -2.52 10.65 29.81
CA GLY A 165 -1.95 9.32 30.06
C GLY A 165 -1.86 8.48 28.79
N GLN A 166 -2.93 8.48 28.00
CA GLN A 166 -3.01 7.77 26.74
C GLN A 166 -2.07 8.36 25.67
N TYR A 167 -1.93 9.70 25.59
CA TYR A 167 -0.92 10.31 24.71
C TYR A 167 0.50 9.90 25.09
N ARG A 168 0.85 9.88 26.39
CA ARG A 168 2.19 9.41 26.82
C ARG A 168 2.45 7.97 26.44
N GLU A 169 1.46 7.09 26.59
CA GLU A 169 1.59 5.68 26.19
C GLU A 169 1.70 5.54 24.65
N LEU A 170 0.91 6.30 23.90
CA LEU A 170 0.99 6.33 22.44
C LEU A 170 2.38 6.77 21.96
N HIS A 171 2.91 7.87 22.52
CA HIS A 171 4.26 8.36 22.19
C HIS A 171 5.31 7.30 22.49
N ARG A 172 5.24 6.62 23.64
CA ARG A 172 6.15 5.54 23.99
C ARG A 172 6.11 4.38 22.97
N LEU A 173 4.92 4.02 22.48
CA LEU A 173 4.77 2.98 21.46
C LEU A 173 5.34 3.43 20.11
N VAL A 174 5.11 4.68 19.71
CA VAL A 174 5.68 5.26 18.48
C VAL A 174 7.21 5.27 18.56
N GLU A 175 7.77 5.87 19.61
CA GLU A 175 9.24 5.96 19.81
C GLU A 175 9.89 4.58 19.82
N ARG A 176 9.25 3.60 20.46
CA ARG A 176 9.73 2.21 20.46
C ARG A 176 9.70 1.62 19.06
N SER A 177 8.60 1.77 18.31
CA SER A 177 8.49 1.23 16.96
C SER A 177 9.53 1.84 16.00
N LEU A 178 9.80 3.14 16.14
CA LEU A 178 10.86 3.81 15.37
C LEU A 178 12.25 3.30 15.77
N ALA A 179 12.51 3.10 17.07
CA ALA A 179 13.76 2.54 17.58
C ALA A 179 13.95 1.07 17.17
N ASP A 180 12.88 0.29 17.04
CA ASP A 180 12.88 -1.08 16.54
C ASP A 180 13.19 -1.16 15.03
N GLY A 181 13.11 -0.03 14.30
CA GLY A 181 13.48 0.09 12.89
C GLY A 181 12.34 0.34 11.90
N ALA A 182 11.20 0.84 12.36
CA ALA A 182 10.14 1.31 11.44
C ALA A 182 10.67 2.40 10.51
N VAL A 183 10.34 2.34 9.23
CA VAL A 183 10.77 3.32 8.22
C VAL A 183 9.91 4.60 8.19
N GLY A 184 9.03 4.75 9.15
CA GLY A 184 8.11 5.87 9.32
C GLY A 184 6.87 5.45 10.10
N VAL A 185 5.85 6.29 10.09
CA VAL A 185 4.52 5.96 10.61
C VAL A 185 3.47 6.11 9.54
N SER A 186 2.35 5.40 9.69
CA SER A 186 1.20 5.55 8.80
C SER A 186 -0.06 5.96 9.55
N LEU A 187 -0.92 6.70 8.87
CA LEU A 187 -2.23 7.16 9.34
C LEU A 187 -3.34 6.61 8.45
N GLY A 188 -4.49 6.33 9.04
CA GLY A 188 -5.73 5.99 8.35
C GLY A 188 -6.88 6.84 8.84
N LEU A 189 -6.86 8.14 8.53
CA LEU A 189 -7.82 9.12 9.08
C LEU A 189 -9.24 8.95 8.58
N GLY A 190 -9.47 8.17 7.52
CA GLY A 190 -10.80 7.72 7.08
C GLY A 190 -11.36 6.57 7.92
N TYR A 191 -10.54 5.90 8.73
CA TYR A 191 -10.90 4.69 9.47
C TYR A 191 -11.02 4.93 10.98
N ALA A 192 -11.95 4.21 11.63
CA ALA A 192 -11.97 4.16 13.09
C ALA A 192 -10.74 3.36 13.61
N PRO A 193 -10.11 3.80 14.73
CA PRO A 193 -10.48 4.94 15.56
C PRO A 193 -9.81 6.27 15.17
N GLU A 194 -8.98 6.35 14.13
CA GLU A 194 -8.20 7.55 13.80
C GLU A 194 -9.08 8.70 13.28
N CYS A 195 -10.22 8.38 12.63
CA CYS A 195 -11.18 9.38 12.17
C CYS A 195 -11.74 10.27 13.30
N PHE A 196 -11.63 9.84 14.55
CA PHE A 196 -12.06 10.60 15.72
C PHE A 196 -11.04 11.63 16.24
N TYR A 197 -9.85 11.72 15.66
CA TYR A 197 -8.92 12.79 16.01
C TYR A 197 -9.42 14.17 15.51
N SER A 198 -9.32 15.20 16.36
CA SER A 198 -9.21 16.57 15.85
C SER A 198 -7.82 16.79 15.25
N THR A 199 -7.66 17.84 14.45
CA THR A 199 -6.34 18.19 13.88
C THR A 199 -5.30 18.45 14.97
N GLU A 200 -5.66 19.13 16.07
CA GLU A 200 -4.76 19.37 17.21
C GLU A 200 -4.41 18.06 17.92
N GLY A 201 -5.42 17.18 18.11
CA GLY A 201 -5.20 15.85 18.69
C GLY A 201 -4.26 15.00 17.85
N LEU A 202 -4.40 15.06 16.52
CA LEU A 202 -3.52 14.39 15.57
C LEU A 202 -2.08 14.93 15.63
N ILE A 203 -1.89 16.25 15.61
CA ILE A 203 -0.57 16.89 15.75
C ILE A 203 0.09 16.44 17.06
N ARG A 204 -0.68 16.43 18.16
CA ARG A 204 -0.19 15.95 19.45
C ARG A 204 0.21 14.47 19.42
N ALA A 205 -0.58 13.62 18.76
CA ALA A 205 -0.27 12.20 18.64
C ALA A 205 1.04 11.94 17.88
N LEU A 206 1.37 12.81 16.92
CA LEU A 206 2.54 12.72 16.04
C LEU A 206 3.77 13.50 16.57
N GLU A 207 3.70 14.08 17.76
CA GLU A 207 4.80 14.86 18.36
C GLU A 207 6.17 14.16 18.33
N PRO A 208 6.26 12.82 18.52
CA PRO A 208 7.55 12.10 18.40
C PRO A 208 8.26 12.23 17.04
N LEU A 209 7.56 12.66 15.98
CA LEU A 209 8.13 12.82 14.63
C LEU A 209 8.55 14.24 14.32
N ARG A 210 8.32 15.20 15.20
CA ARG A 210 8.61 16.63 14.98
C ARG A 210 10.07 16.86 14.60
N GLY A 211 10.30 17.50 13.45
CA GLY A 211 11.63 17.79 12.90
C GLY A 211 12.43 16.56 12.47
N GLY A 212 11.79 15.38 12.48
CA GLY A 212 12.40 14.11 12.06
C GLY A 212 12.49 13.96 10.54
N ARG A 213 13.21 12.93 10.11
CA ARG A 213 13.40 12.61 8.69
C ARG A 213 12.54 11.45 8.20
N LEU A 214 11.95 10.68 9.13
CA LEU A 214 11.08 9.56 8.77
C LEU A 214 9.70 10.08 8.37
N PRO A 215 9.11 9.54 7.30
CA PRO A 215 7.86 10.05 6.77
C PRO A 215 6.65 9.65 7.62
N ILE A 216 5.61 10.50 7.54
CA ILE A 216 4.23 10.17 7.85
C ILE A 216 3.55 9.86 6.53
N THR A 217 3.06 8.62 6.33
CA THR A 217 2.18 8.29 5.20
C THR A 217 0.73 8.39 5.65
N VAL A 218 -0.19 8.83 4.80
CA VAL A 218 -1.56 9.09 5.25
C VAL A 218 -2.63 8.74 4.24
N HIS A 219 -3.53 7.81 4.59
CA HIS A 219 -4.88 7.75 4.07
C HIS A 219 -5.66 8.90 4.68
N MET A 220 -6.05 9.87 3.87
CA MET A 220 -6.65 11.12 4.34
C MET A 220 -8.02 10.89 4.98
N ARG A 221 -8.51 11.88 5.74
CA ARG A 221 -9.79 11.82 6.45
C ARG A 221 -10.99 11.65 5.54
N GLN A 222 -10.92 12.22 4.36
CA GLN A 222 -11.89 12.06 3.27
C GLN A 222 -11.15 12.05 1.93
N GLU A 223 -11.66 11.26 1.00
CA GLU A 223 -11.16 11.17 -0.36
C GLU A 223 -12.25 11.51 -1.39
N GLY A 224 -13.48 11.80 -0.92
CA GLY A 224 -14.63 12.26 -1.69
C GLY A 224 -14.79 13.79 -1.69
N ASP A 225 -15.97 14.29 -1.36
CA ASP A 225 -16.30 15.72 -1.44
C ASP A 225 -15.43 16.61 -0.53
N GLY A 226 -14.94 16.08 0.58
CA GLY A 226 -14.05 16.75 1.53
C GLY A 226 -12.56 16.59 1.26
N VAL A 227 -12.15 15.96 0.14
CA VAL A 227 -10.74 15.56 -0.09
C VAL A 227 -9.76 16.74 -0.11
N VAL A 228 -10.17 17.88 -0.65
CA VAL A 228 -9.30 19.08 -0.70
C VAL A 228 -9.07 19.65 0.70
N ASP A 229 -10.08 19.64 1.57
CA ASP A 229 -9.94 20.09 2.96
C ASP A 229 -9.14 19.09 3.79
N ALA A 230 -9.30 17.79 3.54
CA ALA A 230 -8.47 16.75 4.14
C ALA A 230 -6.98 16.91 3.77
N LEU A 231 -6.69 17.27 2.51
CA LEU A 231 -5.32 17.60 2.11
C LEU A 231 -4.80 18.86 2.83
N ARG A 232 -5.62 19.90 2.97
CA ARG A 232 -5.24 21.13 3.74
C ARG A 232 -4.95 20.81 5.21
N GLU A 233 -5.70 19.90 5.82
CA GLU A 233 -5.41 19.38 7.17
C GLU A 233 -4.00 18.80 7.22
N MET A 234 -3.65 17.90 6.28
CA MET A 234 -2.33 17.28 6.26
C MET A 234 -1.18 18.25 5.96
N LEU A 235 -1.41 19.24 5.12
CA LEU A 235 -0.45 20.34 4.92
C LEU A 235 -0.26 21.20 6.18
N THR A 236 -1.29 21.34 7.02
CA THR A 236 -1.17 21.97 8.34
C THR A 236 -0.33 21.12 9.28
N VAL A 237 -0.57 19.81 9.33
CA VAL A 237 0.26 18.86 10.10
C VAL A 237 1.73 18.92 9.65
N ALA A 238 1.99 18.92 8.34
CA ALA A 238 3.34 19.01 7.79
C ALA A 238 4.06 20.31 8.19
N ARG A 239 3.36 21.45 8.20
CA ARG A 239 3.91 22.74 8.64
C ARG A 239 4.26 22.74 10.12
N GLU A 240 3.37 22.22 10.94
CA GLU A 240 3.54 22.18 12.39
C GLU A 240 4.65 21.23 12.83
N LEU A 241 4.69 20.02 12.24
CA LEU A 241 5.65 18.99 12.64
C LEU A 241 7.00 19.10 11.92
N ARG A 242 7.04 19.72 10.74
CA ARG A 242 8.26 19.85 9.90
C ARG A 242 8.95 18.51 9.66
N CYS A 243 8.16 17.51 9.32
CA CYS A 243 8.61 16.17 8.89
C CYS A 243 8.06 15.85 7.51
N PRO A 244 8.64 14.87 6.79
CA PRO A 244 8.14 14.43 5.49
C PRO A 244 6.71 13.89 5.60
N VAL A 245 5.82 14.24 4.65
CA VAL A 245 4.45 13.70 4.58
C VAL A 245 4.22 13.12 3.18
N GLU A 246 3.74 11.87 3.13
CA GLU A 246 3.31 11.17 1.92
C GLU A 246 1.79 11.04 1.93
N ILE A 247 1.12 11.65 0.97
CA ILE A 247 -0.32 11.49 0.78
C ILE A 247 -0.55 10.18 0.04
N SER A 248 -1.08 9.20 0.75
CA SER A 248 -1.32 7.85 0.23
C SER A 248 -2.42 7.84 -0.82
N HIS A 249 -2.23 7.04 -1.88
CA HIS A 249 -3.21 6.73 -2.93
C HIS A 249 -4.13 7.90 -3.31
N LEU A 250 -3.50 9.06 -3.63
CA LEU A 250 -4.19 10.31 -3.95
C LEU A 250 -5.28 10.09 -5.00
N LYS A 251 -6.51 10.53 -4.73
CA LYS A 251 -7.66 10.42 -5.62
C LYS A 251 -8.77 11.40 -5.22
N GLY A 252 -9.74 11.58 -6.10
CA GLY A 252 -11.02 12.24 -5.79
C GLY A 252 -12.16 11.28 -6.07
N ILE A 253 -12.75 10.69 -5.00
CA ILE A 253 -13.86 9.74 -5.10
C ILE A 253 -15.13 10.44 -5.52
N GLY A 254 -15.86 9.83 -6.46
CA GLY A 254 -17.17 10.30 -6.91
C GLY A 254 -17.13 11.14 -8.18
N ARG A 255 -18.12 10.93 -9.04
CA ARG A 255 -18.19 11.54 -10.39
C ARG A 255 -18.15 13.07 -10.37
N ALA A 256 -18.67 13.70 -9.31
CA ALA A 256 -18.64 15.16 -9.16
C ALA A 256 -17.23 15.70 -8.90
N ASN A 257 -16.31 14.87 -8.43
CA ASN A 257 -14.94 15.21 -8.07
C ASN A 257 -13.93 14.93 -9.20
N TRP A 258 -14.29 14.06 -10.16
CA TRP A 258 -13.41 13.68 -11.27
C TRP A 258 -13.03 14.87 -12.14
N GLY A 259 -11.73 14.98 -12.46
CA GLY A 259 -11.16 16.08 -13.23
C GLY A 259 -11.17 17.44 -12.51
N ARG A 260 -11.61 17.53 -11.25
CA ARG A 260 -11.69 18.77 -10.46
C ARG A 260 -10.84 18.74 -9.20
N ALA A 261 -11.02 17.72 -8.36
CA ALA A 261 -10.32 17.62 -7.09
C ALA A 261 -8.82 17.39 -7.27
N VAL A 262 -8.43 16.46 -8.15
CA VAL A 262 -7.02 16.11 -8.38
C VAL A 262 -6.20 17.28 -8.88
N PRO A 263 -6.59 18.06 -9.90
CA PRO A 263 -5.83 19.25 -10.29
C PRO A 263 -5.65 20.27 -9.17
N GLU A 264 -6.66 20.50 -8.33
CA GLU A 264 -6.53 21.40 -7.19
C GLU A 264 -5.56 20.84 -6.13
N MET A 265 -5.63 19.56 -5.83
CA MET A 265 -4.74 18.91 -4.87
C MET A 265 -3.28 18.93 -5.34
N LEU A 266 -3.01 18.62 -6.60
CA LEU A 266 -1.66 18.69 -7.16
C LEU A 266 -1.10 20.11 -7.06
N ARG A 267 -1.89 21.14 -7.37
CA ARG A 267 -1.49 22.54 -7.19
C ARG A 267 -1.19 22.91 -5.74
N LEU A 268 -1.97 22.38 -4.78
CA LEU A 268 -1.71 22.61 -3.35
C LEU A 268 -0.40 21.94 -2.92
N LEU A 269 -0.13 20.73 -3.38
CA LEU A 269 1.14 20.03 -3.11
C LEU A 269 2.32 20.77 -3.73
N GLU A 270 2.22 21.24 -4.98
CA GLU A 270 3.25 22.05 -5.65
C GLU A 270 3.56 23.33 -4.86
N ASN A 271 2.52 24.06 -4.42
CA ASN A 271 2.68 25.25 -3.60
C ASN A 271 3.38 24.96 -2.27
N ALA A 272 2.95 23.90 -1.57
CA ALA A 272 3.55 23.49 -0.31
C ALA A 272 5.03 23.11 -0.47
N ARG A 273 5.38 22.43 -1.56
CA ARG A 273 6.78 22.12 -1.92
C ARG A 273 7.58 23.39 -2.22
N ALA A 274 7.00 24.37 -2.92
CA ALA A 274 7.63 25.66 -3.17
C ALA A 274 7.85 26.46 -1.88
N GLU A 275 7.01 26.27 -0.84
CA GLU A 275 7.20 26.79 0.51
C GLU A 275 8.33 26.05 1.28
N GLY A 276 8.89 24.96 0.74
CA GLY A 276 9.95 24.16 1.36
C GLY A 276 9.46 23.00 2.22
N LEU A 277 8.17 22.64 2.14
CA LEU A 277 7.66 21.44 2.81
C LEU A 277 8.05 20.19 2.01
N ASP A 278 8.45 19.13 2.73
CA ASP A 278 8.69 17.82 2.15
C ASP A 278 7.37 17.03 2.08
N VAL A 279 6.59 17.29 1.04
CA VAL A 279 5.31 16.62 0.78
C VAL A 279 5.33 15.95 -0.57
N ALA A 280 4.77 14.74 -0.65
CA ALA A 280 4.66 13.94 -1.87
C ALA A 280 3.36 13.13 -1.84
N CYS A 281 3.10 12.35 -2.87
CA CYS A 281 1.93 11.47 -2.92
C CYS A 281 2.23 10.18 -3.67
N ASP A 282 1.40 9.18 -3.44
CA ASP A 282 1.41 7.96 -4.23
C ASP A 282 0.05 7.70 -4.91
N VAL A 283 0.01 6.76 -5.85
CA VAL A 283 -1.22 6.37 -6.56
C VAL A 283 -1.09 4.97 -7.14
N TYR A 284 -2.16 4.18 -7.04
CA TYR A 284 -2.23 2.90 -7.75
C TYR A 284 -2.77 3.08 -9.17
N PRO A 285 -2.32 2.26 -10.15
CA PRO A 285 -2.67 2.41 -11.57
C PRO A 285 -4.00 1.76 -11.93
N TYR A 286 -5.07 2.02 -11.14
CA TYR A 286 -6.41 1.46 -11.34
C TYR A 286 -7.48 2.48 -10.95
N SER A 287 -8.61 2.46 -11.68
CA SER A 287 -9.78 3.29 -11.36
C SER A 287 -10.63 2.74 -10.21
N ALA A 288 -10.36 1.52 -9.77
CA ALA A 288 -11.01 0.93 -8.61
C ALA A 288 -10.05 0.85 -7.41
N GLY A 289 -10.60 1.08 -6.22
CA GLY A 289 -9.97 0.83 -4.93
C GLY A 289 -10.33 -0.54 -4.35
N SER A 290 -9.82 -0.83 -3.17
CA SER A 290 -10.23 -2.00 -2.37
C SER A 290 -9.85 -1.79 -0.91
N THR A 291 -10.85 -1.92 -0.04
CA THR A 291 -10.70 -1.83 1.41
C THR A 291 -11.76 -2.68 2.11
N GLN A 292 -11.93 -2.49 3.42
CA GLN A 292 -13.00 -3.13 4.20
C GLN A 292 -14.37 -2.62 3.75
N LEU A 293 -15.35 -3.52 3.57
CA LEU A 293 -16.71 -3.12 3.18
C LEU A 293 -17.39 -2.21 4.23
N ILE A 294 -17.04 -2.34 5.51
CA ILE A 294 -17.57 -1.47 6.57
C ILE A 294 -17.24 0.02 6.37
N HIS A 295 -16.27 0.33 5.51
CA HIS A 295 -15.89 1.72 5.23
C HIS A 295 -17.01 2.54 4.55
N VAL A 296 -17.99 1.87 3.94
CA VAL A 296 -19.20 2.55 3.40
C VAL A 296 -20.15 3.04 4.50
N LEU A 297 -19.98 2.59 5.76
CA LEU A 297 -20.84 2.95 6.88
C LEU A 297 -20.35 4.20 7.61
N PRO A 298 -21.28 5.01 8.18
CA PRO A 298 -20.87 6.16 8.99
C PRO A 298 -19.98 5.74 10.16
N PRO A 299 -18.84 6.42 10.39
CA PRO A 299 -17.79 5.97 11.33
C PRO A 299 -18.27 5.95 12.80
N GLU A 300 -19.25 6.76 13.18
CA GLU A 300 -19.80 6.78 14.54
C GLU A 300 -20.44 5.45 14.95
N PHE A 301 -20.87 4.60 13.99
CA PHE A 301 -21.39 3.27 14.27
C PHE A 301 -20.31 2.19 14.41
N GLN A 302 -19.08 2.51 14.05
CA GLN A 302 -17.92 1.61 14.20
C GLN A 302 -17.28 1.69 15.59
N LYS A 303 -17.78 2.60 16.43
CA LYS A 303 -17.41 2.72 17.84
C LYS A 303 -17.66 1.39 18.59
N GLY A 304 -16.66 0.93 19.33
CA GLY A 304 -16.72 -0.35 20.04
C GLY A 304 -16.25 -1.57 19.22
N GLY A 305 -15.83 -1.37 17.96
CA GLY A 305 -15.26 -2.42 17.11
C GLY A 305 -16.30 -3.28 16.39
N LEU A 306 -15.83 -4.34 15.71
CA LEU A 306 -16.66 -5.13 14.78
C LEU A 306 -17.82 -5.89 15.45
N ASP A 307 -17.65 -6.37 16.69
CA ASP A 307 -18.72 -7.06 17.39
C ASP A 307 -19.89 -6.12 17.73
N ALA A 308 -19.58 -4.89 18.17
CA ALA A 308 -20.57 -3.86 18.44
C ALA A 308 -21.29 -3.43 17.15
N LEU A 309 -20.55 -3.23 16.07
CA LEU A 309 -21.10 -2.93 14.76
C LEU A 309 -22.01 -4.05 14.24
N THR A 310 -21.58 -5.32 14.35
CA THR A 310 -22.37 -6.48 13.96
C THR A 310 -23.68 -6.56 14.76
N ALA A 311 -23.66 -6.22 16.04
CA ALA A 311 -24.88 -6.15 16.86
C ALA A 311 -25.81 -5.00 16.40
N ALA A 312 -25.26 -3.82 16.12
CA ALA A 312 -25.99 -2.66 15.63
C ALA A 312 -26.64 -2.94 14.25
N LEU A 313 -25.98 -3.67 13.38
CA LEU A 313 -26.52 -4.10 12.08
C LEU A 313 -27.70 -5.10 12.20
N ARG A 314 -27.92 -5.70 13.36
CA ARG A 314 -29.08 -6.57 13.64
C ARG A 314 -30.23 -5.83 14.36
N ASP A 315 -29.97 -4.62 14.85
CA ASP A 315 -30.97 -3.81 15.55
C ASP A 315 -31.71 -2.89 14.58
N PRO A 316 -33.06 -2.98 14.48
CA PRO A 316 -33.81 -2.16 13.54
C PRO A 316 -33.67 -0.64 13.74
N GLY A 317 -33.51 -0.20 15.00
CA GLY A 317 -33.32 1.24 15.32
C GLY A 317 -31.98 1.76 14.81
N SER A 318 -30.92 1.00 15.03
CA SER A 318 -29.56 1.30 14.54
C SER A 318 -29.50 1.31 13.01
N ARG A 319 -30.15 0.34 12.34
CA ARG A 319 -30.26 0.32 10.86
C ARG A 319 -30.94 1.58 10.32
N ALA A 320 -32.08 1.98 10.91
CA ALA A 320 -32.79 3.18 10.48
C ALA A 320 -31.91 4.44 10.65
N ALA A 321 -31.16 4.54 11.75
CA ALA A 321 -30.22 5.63 11.98
C ALA A 321 -29.03 5.61 10.98
N MET A 322 -28.41 4.46 10.74
CA MET A 322 -27.35 4.30 9.74
C MET A 322 -27.83 4.71 8.35
N ARG A 323 -29.00 4.19 7.93
CA ARG A 323 -29.59 4.53 6.64
C ARG A 323 -29.80 6.02 6.50
N GLY A 324 -30.41 6.66 7.49
CA GLY A 324 -30.64 8.11 7.46
C GLY A 324 -29.34 8.92 7.34
N ARG A 325 -28.27 8.48 7.99
CA ARG A 325 -26.94 9.08 7.84
C ARG A 325 -26.34 8.85 6.44
N MET A 326 -26.45 7.65 5.89
CA MET A 326 -25.95 7.31 4.55
C MET A 326 -26.73 8.04 3.44
N GLU A 327 -28.03 8.30 3.62
CA GLU A 327 -28.84 9.02 2.63
C GLU A 327 -28.53 10.53 2.59
N THR A 328 -28.06 11.13 3.69
CA THR A 328 -27.97 12.59 3.83
C THR A 328 -26.60 13.09 4.28
N GLY A 329 -25.73 12.23 4.82
CA GLY A 329 -24.46 12.61 5.40
C GLY A 329 -23.39 12.89 4.33
N SER A 330 -22.67 14.01 4.49
CA SER A 330 -21.55 14.42 3.65
C SER A 330 -20.27 14.70 4.46
N ASP A 331 -20.32 14.50 5.77
CA ASP A 331 -19.23 14.74 6.71
C ASP A 331 -18.32 13.52 6.95
N PHE A 332 -18.59 12.43 6.24
CA PHE A 332 -17.75 11.22 6.16
C PHE A 332 -17.66 10.75 4.71
N GLU A 333 -16.78 9.80 4.44
CA GLU A 333 -16.60 9.24 3.10
C GLU A 333 -17.74 8.28 2.74
N ASN A 334 -18.83 8.86 2.26
CA ASN A 334 -20.05 8.13 1.93
C ASN A 334 -19.96 7.52 0.52
N ILE A 335 -19.18 6.43 0.38
CA ILE A 335 -18.86 5.82 -0.91
C ILE A 335 -20.12 5.44 -1.70
N THR A 336 -21.12 4.83 -1.06
CA THR A 336 -22.37 4.44 -1.75
C THR A 336 -23.15 5.63 -2.29
N HIS A 337 -23.05 6.80 -1.65
CA HIS A 337 -23.62 8.04 -2.16
C HIS A 337 -22.78 8.66 -3.30
N LEU A 338 -21.46 8.60 -3.18
CA LEU A 338 -20.52 9.20 -4.13
C LEU A 338 -20.49 8.47 -5.48
N VAL A 339 -20.61 7.14 -5.48
CA VAL A 339 -20.45 6.31 -6.68
C VAL A 339 -21.64 5.39 -6.99
N GLY A 340 -22.60 5.22 -6.08
CA GLY A 340 -23.74 4.31 -6.22
C GLY A 340 -23.44 2.87 -5.80
N PHE A 341 -24.48 2.13 -5.43
CA PHE A 341 -24.38 0.72 -5.03
C PHE A 341 -23.92 -0.20 -6.18
N GLU A 342 -24.11 0.23 -7.43
CA GLU A 342 -23.67 -0.47 -8.63
C GLU A 342 -22.14 -0.51 -8.80
N ASN A 343 -21.41 0.38 -8.12
CA ASN A 343 -19.97 0.50 -8.20
C ASN A 343 -19.24 -0.04 -6.96
N VAL A 344 -19.96 -0.66 -6.01
CA VAL A 344 -19.38 -1.31 -4.82
C VAL A 344 -19.60 -2.81 -4.91
N VAL A 345 -18.53 -3.58 -4.95
CA VAL A 345 -18.49 -5.03 -5.16
C VAL A 345 -17.90 -5.71 -3.93
N PRO A 346 -18.71 -6.37 -3.09
CA PRO A 346 -18.22 -7.17 -1.98
C PRO A 346 -17.32 -8.32 -2.44
N ILE A 347 -16.24 -8.55 -1.71
CA ILE A 347 -15.26 -9.61 -1.96
C ILE A 347 -14.89 -10.33 -0.66
N SER A 348 -14.24 -11.48 -0.79
CA SER A 348 -13.78 -12.29 0.35
C SER A 348 -14.92 -12.67 1.29
N LEU A 349 -16.02 -13.11 0.70
CA LEU A 349 -17.20 -13.57 1.44
C LEU A 349 -16.97 -14.98 1.98
N HIS A 350 -17.32 -15.21 3.24
CA HIS A 350 -17.00 -16.45 3.96
C HIS A 350 -18.22 -17.34 4.19
N THR A 351 -19.42 -16.74 4.35
CA THR A 351 -20.64 -17.50 4.65
C THR A 351 -21.18 -18.19 3.42
N GLU A 352 -21.69 -19.42 3.59
CA GLU A 352 -22.29 -20.20 2.50
C GLU A 352 -23.49 -19.47 1.85
N GLU A 353 -24.18 -18.63 2.62
CA GLU A 353 -25.31 -17.82 2.13
C GLU A 353 -24.86 -16.75 1.14
N TYR A 354 -23.75 -16.03 1.43
CA TYR A 354 -23.32 -14.87 0.64
C TYR A 354 -22.19 -15.18 -0.34
N LYS A 355 -21.44 -16.26 -0.17
CA LYS A 355 -20.37 -16.68 -1.09
C LYS A 355 -20.79 -16.72 -2.57
N PRO A 356 -22.03 -17.13 -2.94
CA PRO A 356 -22.46 -17.08 -4.34
C PRO A 356 -22.59 -15.69 -4.95
N PHE A 357 -22.62 -14.64 -4.12
CA PHE A 357 -22.73 -13.25 -4.55
C PHE A 357 -21.36 -12.57 -4.72
N GLU A 358 -20.28 -13.23 -4.39
CA GLU A 358 -18.95 -12.66 -4.51
C GLU A 358 -18.67 -12.17 -5.93
N GLY A 359 -18.21 -10.92 -6.06
CA GLY A 359 -17.97 -10.28 -7.35
C GLY A 359 -19.20 -9.68 -8.02
N LYS A 360 -20.38 -9.72 -7.36
CA LYS A 360 -21.57 -8.96 -7.74
C LYS A 360 -21.57 -7.61 -7.04
N SER A 361 -22.10 -6.57 -7.70
CA SER A 361 -22.28 -5.28 -7.04
C SER A 361 -23.37 -5.36 -5.98
N LEU A 362 -23.34 -4.43 -5.01
CA LEU A 362 -24.40 -4.34 -3.99
C LEU A 362 -25.79 -4.14 -4.61
N ALA A 363 -25.90 -3.42 -5.73
CA ALA A 363 -27.15 -3.25 -6.47
C ALA A 363 -27.63 -4.60 -7.04
N GLU A 364 -26.76 -5.38 -7.70
CA GLU A 364 -27.09 -6.72 -8.21
C GLU A 364 -27.50 -7.67 -7.08
N ILE A 365 -26.79 -7.63 -5.94
CA ILE A 365 -27.12 -8.46 -4.77
C ILE A 365 -28.52 -8.09 -4.23
N ALA A 366 -28.82 -6.80 -4.11
CA ALA A 366 -30.12 -6.33 -3.66
C ALA A 366 -31.26 -6.82 -4.59
N ASP A 367 -31.08 -6.69 -5.90
CA ASP A 367 -32.04 -7.18 -6.91
C ASP A 367 -32.24 -8.70 -6.81
N MET A 368 -31.15 -9.48 -6.70
CA MET A 368 -31.19 -10.94 -6.58
C MET A 368 -31.92 -11.40 -5.30
N LEU A 369 -31.78 -10.65 -4.22
CA LEU A 369 -32.45 -10.92 -2.93
C LEU A 369 -33.87 -10.34 -2.84
N GLY A 370 -34.27 -9.49 -3.80
CA GLY A 370 -35.54 -8.76 -3.76
C GLY A 370 -35.62 -7.78 -2.57
N LYS A 371 -34.49 -7.18 -2.20
CA LYS A 371 -34.35 -6.28 -1.05
C LYS A 371 -33.97 -4.86 -1.49
N ASP A 372 -34.21 -3.90 -0.61
CA ASP A 372 -33.60 -2.57 -0.71
C ASP A 372 -32.07 -2.66 -0.58
N PRO A 373 -31.28 -1.86 -1.34
CA PRO A 373 -29.81 -1.94 -1.30
C PRO A 373 -29.19 -1.74 0.09
N TYR A 374 -29.76 -0.85 0.93
CA TYR A 374 -29.28 -0.68 2.31
C TYR A 374 -29.52 -1.92 3.15
N ASP A 375 -30.71 -2.54 3.04
CA ASP A 375 -31.03 -3.77 3.78
C ASP A 375 -30.14 -4.93 3.32
N ALA A 376 -29.90 -5.05 2.01
CA ALA A 376 -28.99 -6.07 1.46
C ALA A 376 -27.55 -5.89 2.00
N LEU A 377 -27.04 -4.66 2.04
CA LEU A 377 -25.73 -4.31 2.60
C LEU A 377 -25.66 -4.67 4.09
N PHE A 378 -26.66 -4.26 4.88
CA PHE A 378 -26.66 -4.49 6.32
C PHE A 378 -26.78 -5.97 6.67
N ASP A 379 -27.58 -6.73 5.94
CA ASP A 379 -27.72 -8.18 6.12
C ASP A 379 -26.41 -8.90 5.77
N LEU A 380 -25.77 -8.54 4.64
CA LEU A 380 -24.47 -9.09 4.23
C LEU A 380 -23.43 -8.82 5.30
N LEU A 381 -23.26 -7.57 5.72
CA LEU A 381 -22.26 -7.21 6.74
C LEU A 381 -22.53 -7.92 8.07
N ALA A 382 -23.80 -8.02 8.49
CA ALA A 382 -24.15 -8.73 9.72
C ALA A 382 -23.87 -10.23 9.64
N ALA A 383 -24.07 -10.87 8.47
CA ALA A 383 -23.80 -12.28 8.25
C ALA A 383 -22.28 -12.55 8.20
N GLU A 384 -21.54 -11.72 7.49
CA GLU A 384 -20.07 -11.77 7.35
C GLU A 384 -19.33 -11.23 8.59
N ARG A 385 -20.04 -10.87 9.68
CA ARG A 385 -19.47 -10.30 10.91
C ARG A 385 -18.57 -9.10 10.67
N CYS A 386 -18.92 -8.29 9.67
CA CYS A 386 -18.17 -7.11 9.24
C CYS A 386 -16.74 -7.39 8.73
N GLU A 387 -16.41 -8.64 8.37
CA GLU A 387 -15.09 -9.04 7.89
C GLU A 387 -14.98 -9.09 6.35
N ALA A 388 -16.01 -8.70 5.61
CA ALA A 388 -15.97 -8.61 4.15
C ALA A 388 -15.10 -7.44 3.66
N GLY A 389 -14.40 -7.66 2.55
CA GLY A 389 -13.75 -6.61 1.76
C GLY A 389 -14.65 -6.09 0.65
N MET A 390 -14.18 -5.06 -0.06
CA MET A 390 -14.83 -4.56 -1.27
C MET A 390 -13.80 -4.20 -2.35
N ILE A 391 -14.27 -4.18 -3.59
CA ILE A 391 -13.70 -3.44 -4.71
C ILE A 391 -14.70 -2.34 -5.04
N ASP A 392 -14.24 -1.11 -5.15
CA ASP A 392 -15.07 0.05 -5.42
C ASP A 392 -14.53 0.85 -6.61
N PHE A 393 -15.37 1.13 -7.62
CA PHE A 393 -15.01 1.88 -8.83
C PHE A 393 -15.18 3.37 -8.59
N ILE A 394 -14.10 4.06 -8.23
CA ILE A 394 -14.10 5.35 -7.53
C ILE A 394 -13.35 6.48 -8.22
N ALA A 395 -12.44 6.19 -9.15
CA ALA A 395 -11.55 7.17 -9.74
C ALA A 395 -11.67 7.25 -11.27
N ALA A 396 -11.38 8.43 -11.82
CA ALA A 396 -11.25 8.64 -13.27
C ALA A 396 -9.84 8.31 -13.75
N GLU A 397 -9.73 7.74 -14.94
CA GLU A 397 -8.44 7.40 -15.58
C GLU A 397 -7.56 8.63 -15.78
N GLU A 398 -8.16 9.76 -16.19
CA GLU A 398 -7.47 11.04 -16.42
C GLU A 398 -6.87 11.61 -15.13
N ASP A 399 -7.51 11.40 -13.99
CA ASP A 399 -7.00 11.82 -12.68
C ASP A 399 -5.78 10.98 -12.28
N ILE A 400 -5.82 9.67 -12.52
CA ILE A 400 -4.69 8.77 -12.29
C ILE A 400 -3.49 9.19 -13.16
N GLU A 401 -3.72 9.47 -14.46
CA GLU A 401 -2.68 9.95 -15.34
C GLU A 401 -2.07 11.28 -14.88
N ALA A 402 -2.91 12.22 -14.41
CA ALA A 402 -2.43 13.50 -13.90
C ALA A 402 -1.53 13.32 -12.67
N ILE A 403 -1.91 12.45 -11.75
CA ILE A 403 -1.10 12.14 -10.56
C ILE A 403 0.20 11.44 -10.97
N LEU A 404 0.15 10.44 -11.84
CA LEU A 404 1.35 9.70 -12.29
C LEU A 404 2.36 10.63 -13.02
N ARG A 405 1.90 11.68 -13.71
CA ARG A 405 2.77 12.69 -14.34
C ARG A 405 3.43 13.63 -13.34
N ALA A 406 2.86 13.83 -12.16
CA ALA A 406 3.43 14.74 -11.17
C ALA A 406 4.82 14.26 -10.72
N PRO A 407 5.85 15.15 -10.69
CA PRO A 407 7.23 14.74 -10.41
C PRO A 407 7.44 14.23 -8.97
N PHE A 408 6.55 14.56 -8.06
CA PHE A 408 6.57 14.18 -6.66
C PHE A 408 5.63 13.01 -6.32
N SER A 409 5.08 12.33 -7.31
CA SER A 409 4.26 11.14 -7.10
C SER A 409 5.04 9.87 -7.41
N VAL A 410 4.67 8.76 -6.77
CA VAL A 410 5.17 7.43 -7.08
C VAL A 410 4.03 6.44 -7.32
N PRO A 411 4.19 5.46 -8.24
CA PRO A 411 3.22 4.39 -8.40
C PRO A 411 3.37 3.37 -7.28
N ILE A 412 2.22 2.93 -6.75
CA ILE A 412 2.12 1.91 -5.69
C ILE A 412 1.06 0.87 -6.07
N SER A 413 0.86 -0.14 -5.23
CA SER A 413 -0.24 -1.07 -5.42
C SER A 413 -1.40 -0.86 -4.46
N ASP A 414 -1.13 -0.49 -3.22
CA ASP A 414 -2.10 -0.50 -2.11
C ASP A 414 -2.76 -1.90 -1.97
N ALA A 415 -1.94 -2.96 -2.17
CA ALA A 415 -2.41 -4.33 -2.21
C ALA A 415 -2.85 -4.83 -0.84
N THR A 416 -4.07 -5.37 -0.78
CA THR A 416 -4.62 -6.10 0.36
C THR A 416 -4.56 -7.60 0.10
N TYR A 417 -4.49 -8.42 1.16
CA TYR A 417 -4.20 -9.84 1.02
C TYR A 417 -5.26 -10.75 1.66
N PRO A 418 -6.50 -10.77 1.18
CA PRO A 418 -7.47 -11.74 1.67
C PRO A 418 -6.95 -13.16 1.46
N VAL A 419 -7.29 -14.07 2.39
CA VAL A 419 -6.82 -15.47 2.35
C VAL A 419 -7.49 -16.20 1.19
N GLU A 420 -8.79 -16.02 1.06
CA GLU A 420 -9.65 -16.71 0.09
C GLU A 420 -10.46 -15.72 -0.73
N GLY A 421 -11.17 -16.22 -1.71
CA GLY A 421 -12.09 -15.46 -2.56
C GLY A 421 -11.41 -14.51 -3.54
N LEU A 422 -12.18 -13.57 -4.04
CA LEU A 422 -11.68 -12.53 -4.94
C LEU A 422 -10.82 -11.51 -4.17
N CYS A 423 -9.86 -10.94 -4.88
CA CYS A 423 -9.09 -9.79 -4.43
C CYS A 423 -8.99 -8.78 -5.58
N HIS A 424 -8.51 -7.60 -5.31
CA HIS A 424 -8.23 -6.63 -6.37
C HIS A 424 -7.02 -7.10 -7.21
N PRO A 425 -7.04 -6.99 -8.57
CA PRO A 425 -5.92 -7.40 -9.43
C PRO A 425 -4.62 -6.63 -9.15
N ARG A 426 -4.67 -5.50 -8.46
CA ARG A 426 -3.51 -4.70 -8.06
C ARG A 426 -2.46 -5.47 -7.25
N VAL A 427 -2.85 -6.55 -6.57
CA VAL A 427 -1.91 -7.44 -5.88
C VAL A 427 -0.91 -8.06 -6.85
N TYR A 428 -1.39 -8.45 -8.04
CA TYR A 428 -0.65 -9.25 -9.02
C TYR A 428 -0.11 -8.44 -10.20
N GLY A 429 -0.59 -7.21 -10.42
CA GLY A 429 -0.38 -6.51 -11.68
C GLY A 429 0.03 -5.05 -11.63
N SER A 430 0.09 -4.36 -10.46
CA SER A 430 0.26 -2.90 -10.40
C SER A 430 1.49 -2.38 -11.15
N ALA A 431 2.68 -2.90 -10.88
CA ALA A 431 3.89 -2.44 -11.55
C ALA A 431 3.89 -2.82 -13.04
N ALA A 432 3.39 -4.02 -13.37
CA ALA A 432 3.25 -4.47 -14.75
C ALA A 432 2.25 -3.60 -15.53
N ARG A 433 1.08 -3.28 -14.95
CA ARG A 433 0.09 -2.36 -15.54
C ARG A 433 0.66 -0.97 -15.73
N PHE A 434 1.37 -0.44 -14.72
CA PHE A 434 2.01 0.86 -14.85
C PHE A 434 2.95 0.92 -16.06
N LEU A 435 3.84 -0.06 -16.20
CA LEU A 435 4.78 -0.12 -17.32
C LEU A 435 4.11 -0.43 -18.66
N ALA A 436 3.16 -1.37 -18.70
CA ALA A 436 2.49 -1.77 -19.93
C ALA A 436 1.47 -0.73 -20.39
N HIS A 437 0.51 -0.39 -19.53
CA HIS A 437 -0.60 0.48 -19.92
C HIS A 437 -0.19 1.96 -19.94
N TYR A 438 0.31 2.51 -18.81
CA TYR A 438 0.56 3.94 -18.73
C TYR A 438 1.83 4.40 -19.47
N VAL A 439 2.90 3.60 -19.42
CA VAL A 439 4.16 3.98 -20.09
C VAL A 439 4.14 3.56 -21.56
N ARG A 440 3.99 2.25 -21.85
CA ARG A 440 4.10 1.76 -23.24
C ARG A 440 2.90 2.13 -24.12
N GLU A 441 1.66 1.94 -23.64
CA GLU A 441 0.46 2.11 -24.47
C GLU A 441 -0.05 3.56 -24.48
N ARG A 442 -0.11 4.21 -23.30
CA ARG A 442 -0.60 5.58 -23.15
C ARG A 442 0.49 6.64 -23.33
N GLY A 443 1.76 6.26 -23.14
CA GLY A 443 2.90 7.19 -23.33
C GLY A 443 2.89 8.40 -22.39
N ILE A 444 2.32 8.25 -21.16
CA ILE A 444 2.21 9.38 -20.22
C ILE A 444 3.55 9.75 -19.57
N LEU A 445 4.50 8.82 -19.57
CA LEU A 445 5.87 8.96 -19.08
C LEU A 445 6.81 8.20 -20.02
N THR A 446 8.06 8.63 -20.06
CA THR A 446 9.14 7.84 -20.68
C THR A 446 9.52 6.67 -19.76
N LEU A 447 10.11 5.60 -20.31
CA LEU A 447 10.58 4.48 -19.52
C LEU A 447 11.60 4.87 -18.44
N PRO A 448 12.61 5.75 -18.70
CA PRO A 448 13.51 6.25 -17.66
C PRO A 448 12.79 6.94 -16.50
N GLN A 449 11.79 7.81 -16.79
CA GLN A 449 10.97 8.46 -15.77
C GLN A 449 10.18 7.45 -14.93
N ALA A 450 9.59 6.45 -15.59
CA ALA A 450 8.81 5.42 -14.91
C ALA A 450 9.70 4.55 -14.00
N VAL A 451 10.88 4.15 -14.48
CA VAL A 451 11.87 3.41 -13.69
C VAL A 451 12.32 4.25 -12.49
N HIS A 452 12.59 5.54 -12.66
CA HIS A 452 12.95 6.43 -11.55
C HIS A 452 11.88 6.42 -10.44
N LYS A 453 10.60 6.54 -10.81
CA LYS A 453 9.46 6.51 -9.86
C LYS A 453 9.34 5.17 -9.13
N LEU A 454 9.48 4.05 -9.84
CA LEU A 454 9.43 2.70 -9.26
C LEU A 454 10.68 2.33 -8.43
N THR A 455 11.75 3.12 -8.50
CA THR A 455 13.05 2.72 -7.92
C THR A 455 13.61 3.80 -6.99
N MET A 456 14.49 4.67 -7.48
CA MET A 456 15.24 5.62 -6.66
C MET A 456 14.32 6.62 -5.94
N GLN A 457 13.28 7.15 -6.61
CA GLN A 457 12.35 8.09 -6.01
C GLN A 457 11.60 7.46 -4.82
N SER A 458 11.11 6.23 -4.98
CA SER A 458 10.46 5.46 -3.91
C SER A 458 11.42 5.12 -2.76
N ALA A 459 12.66 4.73 -3.08
CA ALA A 459 13.68 4.40 -2.08
C ALA A 459 14.10 5.63 -1.27
N ASP A 460 14.32 6.77 -1.93
CA ASP A 460 14.74 8.01 -1.28
C ASP A 460 13.64 8.56 -0.35
N ARG A 461 12.36 8.34 -0.69
CA ARG A 461 11.21 8.73 0.15
C ARG A 461 11.23 8.09 1.52
N LEU A 462 11.80 6.88 1.62
CA LEU A 462 11.90 6.10 2.86
C LEU A 462 13.33 6.08 3.46
N GLY A 463 14.27 6.85 2.90
CA GLY A 463 15.66 6.85 3.33
C GLY A 463 16.43 5.56 3.03
N LEU A 464 15.95 4.72 2.12
CA LEU A 464 16.58 3.44 1.73
C LEU A 464 17.72 3.67 0.73
N SER A 465 18.78 4.35 1.16
CA SER A 465 19.84 4.90 0.31
C SER A 465 20.61 3.88 -0.54
N ARG A 466 20.58 2.58 -0.20
CA ARG A 466 21.23 1.50 -0.96
C ARG A 466 20.30 0.81 -1.96
N LYS A 467 18.99 1.13 -1.94
CA LYS A 467 17.96 0.55 -2.81
C LYS A 467 17.67 1.46 -4.01
N GLY A 468 17.02 0.91 -5.02
CA GLY A 468 16.48 1.65 -6.16
C GLY A 468 17.52 2.28 -7.09
N ARG A 469 18.78 1.83 -7.08
CA ARG A 469 19.85 2.39 -7.91
C ARG A 469 20.84 1.37 -8.42
N ILE A 470 21.35 1.54 -9.64
CA ILE A 470 22.49 0.80 -10.17
C ILE A 470 23.75 1.66 -10.01
N ALA A 471 24.39 1.54 -8.86
CA ALA A 471 25.63 2.25 -8.52
C ALA A 471 26.53 1.33 -7.70
N VAL A 472 27.84 1.52 -7.79
CA VAL A 472 28.81 0.76 -6.99
C VAL A 472 28.51 0.94 -5.50
N GLY A 473 28.40 -0.16 -4.77
CA GLY A 473 28.07 -0.20 -3.35
C GLY A 473 26.56 -0.26 -3.05
N ALA A 474 25.68 -0.10 -4.03
CA ALA A 474 24.25 -0.33 -3.87
C ALA A 474 23.94 -1.84 -3.75
N ASP A 475 22.80 -2.18 -3.17
CA ASP A 475 22.32 -3.56 -3.11
C ASP A 475 22.02 -4.06 -4.52
N ALA A 476 22.39 -5.29 -4.82
CA ALA A 476 22.18 -5.88 -6.13
C ALA A 476 20.77 -6.49 -6.24
N ASP A 477 19.75 -5.64 -6.10
CA ASP A 477 18.37 -5.93 -6.46
C ASP A 477 18.15 -5.39 -7.86
N LEU A 478 17.92 -6.26 -8.84
CA LEU A 478 17.95 -5.90 -10.26
C LEU A 478 16.84 -6.60 -11.03
N CYS A 479 16.31 -5.95 -12.07
CA CYS A 479 15.36 -6.52 -13.02
C CYS A 479 15.93 -6.45 -14.44
N LEU A 480 15.93 -7.57 -15.16
CA LEU A 480 16.25 -7.66 -16.58
C LEU A 480 14.97 -8.02 -17.35
N PHE A 481 14.61 -7.22 -18.34
CA PHE A 481 13.39 -7.42 -19.14
C PHE A 481 13.44 -6.68 -20.47
N SER A 482 12.54 -7.06 -21.38
CA SER A 482 12.21 -6.30 -22.58
C SER A 482 10.88 -5.55 -22.33
N PRO A 483 10.84 -4.22 -22.43
CA PRO A 483 9.65 -3.41 -22.08
C PRO A 483 8.39 -3.83 -22.85
N GLU A 484 8.52 -4.29 -24.07
CA GLU A 484 7.43 -4.79 -24.93
C GLU A 484 6.80 -6.09 -24.42
N ASN A 485 7.50 -6.84 -23.57
CA ASN A 485 7.04 -8.14 -23.07
C ASN A 485 6.29 -8.06 -21.74
N ILE A 486 6.38 -6.93 -21.02
CA ILE A 486 5.70 -6.77 -19.74
C ILE A 486 4.18 -6.80 -19.93
N ARG A 487 3.49 -7.65 -19.15
CA ARG A 487 2.03 -7.84 -19.18
C ARG A 487 1.45 -7.97 -17.79
N GLU A 488 0.34 -7.24 -17.55
CA GLU A 488 -0.63 -7.59 -16.53
C GLU A 488 -1.54 -8.69 -17.09
N ASN A 489 -1.73 -9.77 -16.34
CA ASN A 489 -2.55 -10.90 -16.76
C ASN A 489 -3.85 -11.04 -15.94
N GLY A 490 -3.93 -10.36 -14.80
CA GLY A 490 -5.10 -10.37 -13.91
C GLY A 490 -6.24 -9.51 -14.42
N ALA A 491 -7.46 -9.87 -14.04
CA ALA A 491 -8.67 -9.07 -14.21
C ALA A 491 -9.50 -9.12 -12.93
N TYR A 492 -10.47 -8.22 -12.76
CA TYR A 492 -11.34 -8.19 -11.57
C TYR A 492 -12.08 -9.50 -11.32
N THR A 493 -12.43 -10.24 -12.38
CA THR A 493 -13.10 -11.56 -12.30
C THR A 493 -12.13 -12.75 -12.16
N ALA A 494 -10.84 -12.55 -12.43
CA ALA A 494 -9.80 -13.56 -12.32
C ALA A 494 -8.47 -12.90 -11.90
N PRO A 495 -8.40 -12.34 -10.66
CA PRO A 495 -7.30 -11.46 -10.27
C PRO A 495 -5.99 -12.19 -9.99
N ARG A 496 -6.04 -13.44 -9.53
CA ARG A 496 -4.87 -14.20 -9.07
C ARG A 496 -4.04 -14.78 -10.22
N GLN A 497 -3.61 -13.89 -11.14
CA GLN A 497 -2.77 -14.22 -12.29
C GLN A 497 -1.43 -13.48 -12.17
N LEU A 498 -0.33 -14.22 -12.16
CA LEU A 498 1.00 -13.61 -12.14
C LEU A 498 1.22 -12.75 -13.37
N ALA A 499 1.82 -11.59 -13.20
CA ALA A 499 2.34 -10.79 -14.31
C ALA A 499 3.41 -11.58 -15.07
N SER A 500 3.75 -11.15 -16.28
CA SER A 500 4.78 -11.79 -17.11
C SER A 500 5.66 -10.76 -17.79
N GLY A 501 6.85 -11.22 -18.25
CA GLY A 501 7.79 -10.41 -19.01
C GLY A 501 9.09 -10.05 -18.27
N MET A 502 9.25 -10.44 -16.99
CA MET A 502 10.54 -10.40 -16.32
C MET A 502 11.40 -11.58 -16.73
N ASP A 503 12.53 -11.33 -17.39
CA ASP A 503 13.49 -12.37 -17.81
C ASP A 503 14.35 -12.84 -16.63
N ALA A 504 14.86 -11.89 -15.82
CA ALA A 504 15.56 -12.20 -14.59
C ALA A 504 15.27 -11.14 -13.52
N VAL A 505 15.14 -11.59 -12.27
CA VAL A 505 15.01 -10.71 -11.10
C VAL A 505 15.99 -11.19 -10.06
N PHE A 506 16.89 -10.29 -9.63
CA PHE A 506 17.88 -10.53 -8.58
C PHE A 506 17.43 -9.85 -7.29
N VAL A 507 17.58 -10.55 -6.17
CA VAL A 507 17.42 -10.03 -4.83
C VAL A 507 18.72 -10.30 -4.06
N ALA A 508 19.31 -9.26 -3.49
CA ALA A 508 20.61 -9.33 -2.80
C ALA A 508 21.67 -10.10 -3.63
N GLY A 509 21.68 -9.86 -4.94
CA GLY A 509 22.67 -10.41 -5.86
C GLY A 509 22.47 -11.86 -6.30
N VAL A 510 21.36 -12.48 -5.91
CA VAL A 510 21.00 -13.86 -6.30
C VAL A 510 19.72 -13.83 -7.15
N PRO A 511 19.69 -14.55 -8.27
CA PRO A 511 18.49 -14.58 -9.12
C PRO A 511 17.37 -15.39 -8.47
N GLU A 512 16.26 -14.73 -8.17
CA GLU A 512 14.99 -15.34 -7.75
C GLU A 512 14.12 -15.74 -8.96
N ILE A 513 14.28 -15.01 -10.08
CA ILE A 513 13.75 -15.37 -11.40
C ILE A 513 14.93 -15.43 -12.37
N MET A 514 14.99 -16.49 -13.19
CA MET A 514 15.91 -16.67 -14.30
C MET A 514 15.19 -17.29 -15.48
N ASP A 515 15.37 -16.73 -16.68
CA ASP A 515 14.67 -17.15 -17.91
C ASP A 515 13.13 -17.20 -17.72
N GLY A 516 12.58 -16.24 -16.97
CA GLY A 516 11.17 -16.15 -16.65
C GLY A 516 10.64 -17.21 -15.67
N GLN A 517 11.51 -17.99 -15.04
CA GLN A 517 11.14 -19.05 -14.10
C GLN A 517 11.68 -18.77 -12.70
N PHE A 518 10.90 -19.10 -11.66
CA PHE A 518 11.35 -19.01 -10.28
C PHE A 518 12.43 -20.04 -9.98
N THR A 519 13.53 -19.61 -9.39
CA THR A 519 14.68 -20.47 -9.08
C THR A 519 14.48 -21.27 -7.79
N GLY A 520 13.63 -20.77 -6.89
CA GLY A 520 13.41 -21.33 -5.55
C GLY A 520 14.38 -20.77 -4.49
N GLU A 521 15.23 -19.82 -4.85
CA GLU A 521 16.02 -19.07 -3.87
C GLU A 521 15.13 -18.17 -3.00
N THR A 522 15.62 -17.76 -1.84
CA THR A 522 14.90 -16.90 -0.89
C THR A 522 15.89 -15.95 -0.23
N ARG A 523 16.15 -14.80 -0.87
CA ARG A 523 17.21 -13.84 -0.48
C ARG A 523 16.67 -12.51 0.02
N GLY A 524 15.34 -12.35 0.10
CA GLY A 524 14.72 -11.18 0.69
C GLY A 524 15.15 -10.96 2.14
N ARG A 525 15.16 -9.72 2.55
CA ARG A 525 15.64 -9.28 3.87
C ARG A 525 14.66 -8.32 4.52
N VAL A 526 14.65 -8.32 5.86
CA VAL A 526 14.02 -7.25 6.63
C VAL A 526 14.88 -5.99 6.53
N LEU A 527 14.27 -4.88 6.15
CA LEU A 527 14.90 -3.57 6.09
C LEU A 527 14.44 -2.73 7.28
N ARG A 528 15.37 -2.01 7.90
CA ARG A 528 15.11 -1.12 9.04
C ARG A 528 15.62 0.28 8.73
N ALA A 529 14.95 1.30 9.28
CA ALA A 529 15.51 2.64 9.38
C ALA A 529 16.77 2.65 10.27
N HIS A 530 17.73 3.49 9.91
CA HIS A 530 19.01 3.65 10.63
C HIS A 530 19.17 5.08 11.14
#